data_c621f0c458242f4208c8ed1d6f08e1cd
#
_entry.id   c621f0c458242f4208c8ed1d6f08e1cd
#
_cell.length_a   1.000
_cell.length_b   1.000
_cell.length_c   1.000
_cell.angle_alpha   90.00
_cell.angle_beta   90.00
_cell.angle_gamma   90.00
#
_symmetry.space_group_name_H-M   'P 1'
#
loop_
_entity.id
_entity.type
_entity.pdbx_description
1 polymer ?
#
loop_
_entity_poly.entity_id
_entity_poly.type
_entity_poly.pdbx_seq_one_letter_code
_entity_poly.pdbx_strand_id
1 'polypeptide(L)'
;MVAQKITIEPVTRIEGHAKVTIRMNAAGKVDHAYLHVNEFRGFEKFCEGRMVFEMPLITPRICGICPVSHHLASAKAGDDVLGAPPPRPANLLRELMHMGQVIQSHGMHFFELAGPDLLLGFDSDPALRNVVGLLQANPDLTVKAVQLRKWGQEIIRILGGRRIHPNFAIPGGVNKALTKDERETILAGYDQALATTQAAIGIMKGWADANMEDINKFGVFPTGYFGLVKEGNTLELYDGDIRLVSSTGQELEKFDPRNYLDYIAEHVENWSYLKFPYYKKLGYPGGVYRVGPLGRLNNSDRMATPLADAELKKFKQLNGGKPVENTLHYHTARLIETLYCIEQVKVLLDDPDILSNDVLNTCRDIKPYGVGVIEAPRGTLIHHYWMNENQQIERVNLIVSTGHNNWAMSESVDSVAKTYIPDAEHVTEGMLNRVEAAIRAHDPCLSCSTHAVGQMPIILEIRDSSDQLVKTITRD
;
A
#
# COMPACT_ATOMS: atom_id res chain seq x y z
N MET A 1 -36.29 -21.03 4.90
CA MET A 1 -35.58 -20.56 3.70
C MET A 1 -34.11 -20.83 3.89
N VAL A 2 -33.44 -21.42 2.91
CA VAL A 2 -31.98 -21.62 2.96
C VAL A 2 -31.33 -20.22 2.88
N ALA A 3 -30.38 -19.91 3.75
CA ALA A 3 -29.64 -18.66 3.71
C ALA A 3 -28.91 -18.56 2.36
N GLN A 4 -29.30 -17.60 1.54
CA GLN A 4 -28.68 -17.38 0.24
C GLN A 4 -27.32 -16.74 0.43
N LYS A 5 -26.36 -17.15 -0.40
CA LYS A 5 -24.97 -16.69 -0.38
C LYS A 5 -24.51 -16.37 -1.79
N ILE A 6 -23.95 -15.19 -1.98
CA ILE A 6 -23.27 -14.79 -3.21
C ILE A 6 -21.77 -14.88 -2.98
N THR A 7 -21.03 -15.36 -3.98
CA THR A 7 -19.56 -15.49 -3.89
C THR A 7 -18.91 -14.80 -5.09
N ILE A 8 -17.89 -13.99 -4.82
CA ILE A 8 -16.97 -13.42 -5.83
C ILE A 8 -15.64 -14.12 -5.65
N GLU A 9 -15.23 -14.92 -6.63
CA GLU A 9 -13.97 -15.68 -6.59
C GLU A 9 -13.49 -15.98 -8.02
N PRO A 10 -12.29 -15.54 -8.42
CA PRO A 10 -11.41 -14.65 -7.66
C PRO A 10 -11.88 -13.19 -7.69
N VAL A 11 -11.41 -12.38 -6.72
CA VAL A 11 -11.44 -10.91 -6.84
C VAL A 11 -10.45 -10.48 -7.91
N THR A 12 -10.88 -9.65 -8.86
CA THR A 12 -10.11 -9.31 -10.05
C THR A 12 -9.37 -7.96 -9.93
N ARG A 13 -8.32 -7.78 -10.73
CA ARG A 13 -7.51 -6.54 -10.82
C ARG A 13 -6.95 -6.06 -9.47
N ILE A 14 -6.51 -7.01 -8.65
CA ILE A 14 -5.74 -6.79 -7.43
C ILE A 14 -4.45 -7.62 -7.47
N GLU A 15 -3.52 -7.37 -6.56
CA GLU A 15 -2.37 -8.25 -6.37
C GLU A 15 -2.71 -9.32 -5.32
N GLY A 16 -2.42 -10.60 -5.66
CA GLY A 16 -2.73 -11.76 -4.83
C GLY A 16 -4.16 -12.27 -5.01
N HIS A 17 -4.60 -13.16 -4.12
CA HIS A 17 -5.88 -13.83 -4.22
C HIS A 17 -6.77 -13.52 -3.01
N ALA A 18 -8.01 -13.20 -3.30
CA ALA A 18 -9.07 -13.00 -2.31
C ALA A 18 -10.39 -13.54 -2.83
N LYS A 19 -11.29 -13.76 -1.87
CA LYS A 19 -12.67 -14.17 -2.10
C LYS A 19 -13.58 -13.27 -1.28
N VAL A 20 -14.72 -12.90 -1.85
CA VAL A 20 -15.80 -12.23 -1.11
C VAL A 20 -16.98 -13.18 -0.98
N THR A 21 -17.57 -13.24 0.22
CA THR A 21 -18.85 -13.91 0.43
C THR A 21 -19.85 -12.90 0.98
N ILE A 22 -21.00 -12.79 0.31
CA ILE A 22 -22.09 -11.91 0.71
C ILE A 22 -23.22 -12.80 1.22
N ARG A 23 -23.58 -12.65 2.49
CA ARG A 23 -24.68 -13.38 3.12
C ARG A 23 -25.95 -12.56 3.07
N MET A 24 -27.05 -13.22 2.73
CA MET A 24 -28.36 -12.59 2.71
C MET A 24 -29.14 -12.98 3.98
N ASN A 25 -29.90 -12.04 4.53
CA ASN A 25 -30.82 -12.30 5.64
C ASN A 25 -32.12 -12.96 5.15
N ALA A 26 -33.03 -13.29 6.07
CA ALA A 26 -34.30 -13.93 5.76
C ALA A 26 -35.26 -13.07 4.89
N ALA A 27 -35.01 -11.75 4.83
CA ALA A 27 -35.75 -10.83 3.97
C ALA A 27 -35.10 -10.66 2.58
N GLY A 28 -34.08 -11.44 2.24
CA GLY A 28 -33.37 -11.37 0.96
C GLY A 28 -32.44 -10.15 0.81
N LYS A 29 -32.16 -9.41 1.88
CA LYS A 29 -31.23 -8.26 1.87
C LYS A 29 -29.85 -8.71 2.32
N VAL A 30 -28.82 -7.94 1.93
CA VAL A 30 -27.45 -8.18 2.42
C VAL A 30 -27.42 -8.04 3.94
N ASP A 31 -27.01 -9.10 4.61
CA ASP A 31 -26.77 -9.15 6.04
C ASP A 31 -25.33 -8.70 6.33
N HIS A 32 -24.37 -9.40 5.74
CA HIS A 32 -22.96 -9.10 5.88
C HIS A 32 -22.14 -9.61 4.70
N ALA A 33 -21.10 -8.86 4.30
CA ALA A 33 -20.14 -9.26 3.30
C ALA A 33 -18.74 -9.40 3.91
N TYR A 34 -18.08 -10.53 3.65
CA TYR A 34 -16.76 -10.87 4.18
C TYR A 34 -15.71 -10.87 3.08
N LEU A 35 -14.60 -10.19 3.33
CA LEU A 35 -13.39 -10.30 2.52
C LEU A 35 -12.49 -11.41 3.11
N HIS A 36 -12.34 -12.51 2.39
CA HIS A 36 -11.47 -13.61 2.77
C HIS A 36 -10.13 -13.51 2.06
N VAL A 37 -9.05 -13.52 2.82
CA VAL A 37 -7.70 -13.74 2.32
C VAL A 37 -7.29 -15.15 2.75
N ASN A 38 -7.28 -16.09 1.81
CA ASN A 38 -7.19 -17.52 2.08
C ASN A 38 -5.76 -18.10 1.90
N GLU A 39 -4.83 -17.29 1.42
CA GLU A 39 -3.45 -17.71 1.22
C GLU A 39 -2.55 -17.16 2.31
N PHE A 40 -1.52 -17.93 2.69
CA PHE A 40 -0.43 -17.44 3.53
C PHE A 40 0.91 -18.01 3.03
N ARG A 41 2.00 -17.27 3.27
CA ARG A 41 3.29 -17.60 2.70
C ARG A 41 4.38 -17.90 3.73
N GLY A 42 4.16 -17.63 5.01
CA GLY A 42 5.10 -17.97 6.09
C GLY A 42 6.48 -17.32 5.94
N PHE A 43 6.57 -16.10 5.36
CA PHE A 43 7.84 -15.51 4.95
C PHE A 43 8.71 -15.11 6.14
N GLU A 44 8.10 -14.77 7.28
CA GLU A 44 8.82 -14.52 8.53
C GLU A 44 9.61 -15.76 8.96
N LYS A 45 8.96 -16.91 8.93
CA LYS A 45 9.61 -18.20 9.28
C LYS A 45 10.71 -18.58 8.30
N PHE A 46 10.55 -18.27 7.02
CA PHE A 46 11.56 -18.47 5.98
C PHE A 46 12.84 -17.66 6.22
N CYS A 47 12.73 -16.50 6.85
CA CYS A 47 13.86 -15.61 7.13
C CYS A 47 14.69 -16.05 8.34
N GLU A 48 14.15 -16.86 9.24
CA GLU A 48 14.90 -17.36 10.40
C GLU A 48 16.15 -18.17 9.99
N GLY A 49 17.25 -17.97 10.70
CA GLY A 49 18.55 -18.56 10.42
C GLY A 49 19.36 -17.90 9.29
N ARG A 50 18.77 -16.92 8.56
CA ARG A 50 19.48 -16.16 7.54
C ARG A 50 20.36 -15.09 8.17
N MET A 51 21.43 -14.70 7.45
CA MET A 51 22.27 -13.60 7.91
C MET A 51 21.55 -12.26 7.74
N VAL A 52 21.71 -11.35 8.69
CA VAL A 52 21.03 -10.04 8.67
C VAL A 52 21.30 -9.23 7.39
N PHE A 53 22.49 -9.32 6.83
CA PHE A 53 22.85 -8.60 5.60
C PHE A 53 22.30 -9.26 4.32
N GLU A 54 21.77 -10.49 4.38
CA GLU A 54 21.04 -11.11 3.27
C GLU A 54 19.59 -10.60 3.20
N MET A 55 19.04 -10.08 4.31
CA MET A 55 17.65 -9.70 4.42
C MET A 55 17.19 -8.68 3.36
N PRO A 56 17.98 -7.63 3.01
CA PRO A 56 17.60 -6.71 1.93
C PRO A 56 17.52 -7.35 0.55
N LEU A 57 18.09 -8.54 0.35
CA LEU A 57 18.00 -9.32 -0.90
C LEU A 57 16.87 -10.35 -0.87
N ILE A 58 16.54 -10.86 0.32
CA ILE A 58 15.52 -11.89 0.51
C ILE A 58 14.12 -11.28 0.56
N THR A 59 13.92 -10.27 1.39
CA THR A 59 12.59 -9.69 1.64
C THR A 59 11.91 -9.04 0.43
N PRO A 60 12.62 -8.47 -0.57
CA PRO A 60 12.00 -8.06 -1.82
C PRO A 60 11.23 -9.18 -2.54
N ARG A 61 11.58 -10.45 -2.31
CA ARG A 61 10.89 -11.61 -2.91
C ARG A 61 9.48 -11.85 -2.37
N ILE A 62 9.09 -11.13 -1.33
CA ILE A 62 7.71 -11.12 -0.86
C ILE A 62 6.76 -10.64 -1.97
N CYS A 63 7.18 -9.65 -2.78
CA CYS A 63 6.35 -9.08 -3.82
C CYS A 63 7.12 -8.65 -5.07
N GLY A 64 6.48 -8.77 -6.24
CA GLY A 64 7.02 -8.26 -7.50
C GLY A 64 6.61 -6.83 -7.85
N ILE A 65 5.63 -6.23 -7.13
CA ILE A 65 5.13 -4.86 -7.38
C ILE A 65 5.83 -3.84 -6.48
N CYS A 66 6.03 -4.16 -5.19
CA CYS A 66 6.66 -3.28 -4.21
C CYS A 66 8.00 -3.82 -3.63
N PRO A 67 8.87 -4.45 -4.44
CA PRO A 67 10.11 -5.03 -3.93
C PRO A 67 11.04 -4.00 -3.31
N VAL A 68 11.06 -2.77 -3.84
CA VAL A 68 11.88 -1.66 -3.30
C VAL A 68 11.47 -1.30 -1.88
N SER A 69 10.17 -1.33 -1.57
CA SER A 69 9.71 -1.01 -0.22
C SER A 69 10.25 -2.02 0.81
N HIS A 70 10.14 -3.31 0.51
CA HIS A 70 10.73 -4.35 1.36
C HIS A 70 12.26 -4.27 1.43
N HIS A 71 12.91 -3.94 0.31
CA HIS A 71 14.36 -3.73 0.23
C HIS A 71 14.84 -2.63 1.17
N LEU A 72 14.20 -1.46 1.11
CA LEU A 72 14.57 -0.29 1.90
C LEU A 72 14.20 -0.44 3.39
N ALA A 73 13.01 -0.96 3.71
CA ALA A 73 12.64 -1.24 5.09
C ALA A 73 13.60 -2.26 5.74
N SER A 74 13.98 -3.29 4.98
CA SER A 74 14.95 -4.28 5.43
C SER A 74 16.36 -3.69 5.62
N ALA A 75 16.82 -2.83 4.71
CA ALA A 75 18.10 -2.14 4.84
C ALA A 75 18.10 -1.23 6.08
N LYS A 76 17.02 -0.47 6.34
CA LYS A 76 16.86 0.35 7.55
C LYS A 76 16.89 -0.50 8.83
N ALA A 77 16.21 -1.65 8.86
CA ALA A 77 16.29 -2.56 9.99
C ALA A 77 17.71 -3.11 10.19
N GLY A 78 18.42 -3.38 9.08
CA GLY A 78 19.84 -3.75 9.09
C GLY A 78 20.75 -2.62 9.58
N ASP A 79 20.47 -1.38 9.19
CA ASP A 79 21.22 -0.20 9.69
C ASP A 79 21.10 -0.08 11.22
N ASP A 80 19.87 -0.26 11.74
CA ASP A 80 19.61 -0.14 13.17
C ASP A 80 20.24 -1.29 13.96
N VAL A 81 20.08 -2.54 13.52
CA VAL A 81 20.64 -3.72 14.22
C VAL A 81 22.17 -3.74 14.19
N LEU A 82 22.79 -3.27 13.10
CA LEU A 82 24.25 -3.21 12.99
C LEU A 82 24.85 -1.89 13.55
N GLY A 83 24.01 -0.95 13.99
CA GLY A 83 24.45 0.36 14.46
C GLY A 83 25.24 1.14 13.41
N ALA A 84 24.86 1.03 12.15
CA ALA A 84 25.55 1.60 11.00
C ALA A 84 24.65 2.62 10.26
N PRO A 85 24.43 3.83 10.80
CA PRO A 85 23.59 4.83 10.13
C PRO A 85 24.20 5.20 8.77
N PRO A 86 23.41 5.19 7.69
CA PRO A 86 23.89 5.58 6.37
C PRO A 86 24.34 7.04 6.31
N PRO A 87 25.38 7.38 5.56
CA PRO A 87 25.74 8.78 5.30
C PRO A 87 24.65 9.47 4.48
N ARG A 88 24.57 10.81 4.57
CA ARG A 88 23.52 11.60 3.91
C ARG A 88 23.35 11.30 2.42
N PRO A 89 24.43 11.20 1.59
CA PRO A 89 24.26 10.85 0.18
C PRO A 89 23.58 9.50 -0.06
N ALA A 90 23.85 8.50 0.77
CA ALA A 90 23.20 7.20 0.66
C ALA A 90 21.72 7.29 0.97
N ASN A 91 21.30 8.10 1.97
CA ASN A 91 19.90 8.33 2.25
C ASN A 91 19.18 9.02 1.10
N LEU A 92 19.78 10.06 0.49
CA LEU A 92 19.22 10.73 -0.70
C LEU A 92 18.99 9.74 -1.84
N LEU A 93 19.93 8.83 -2.08
CA LEU A 93 19.83 7.81 -3.13
C LEU A 93 18.77 6.76 -2.82
N ARG A 94 18.62 6.35 -1.56
CA ARG A 94 17.55 5.45 -1.13
C ARG A 94 16.17 6.12 -1.27
N GLU A 95 16.04 7.38 -0.87
CA GLU A 95 14.83 8.17 -1.06
C GLU A 95 14.49 8.30 -2.55
N LEU A 96 15.46 8.59 -3.42
CA LEU A 96 15.27 8.64 -4.86
C LEU A 96 14.73 7.33 -5.43
N MET A 97 15.31 6.20 -5.02
CA MET A 97 14.79 4.88 -5.41
C MET A 97 13.37 4.66 -4.91
N HIS A 98 13.06 5.14 -3.71
CA HIS A 98 11.73 5.03 -3.12
C HIS A 98 10.70 5.87 -3.89
N MET A 99 11.04 7.09 -4.28
CA MET A 99 10.16 7.91 -5.14
C MET A 99 9.86 7.19 -6.46
N GLY A 100 10.87 6.61 -7.10
CA GLY A 100 10.67 5.78 -8.30
C GLY A 100 9.71 4.61 -8.07
N GLN A 101 9.79 3.95 -6.90
CA GLN A 101 8.87 2.87 -6.51
C GLN A 101 7.43 3.36 -6.36
N VAL A 102 7.21 4.49 -5.69
CA VAL A 102 5.86 5.03 -5.49
C VAL A 102 5.24 5.44 -6.82
N ILE A 103 5.98 6.16 -7.66
CA ILE A 103 5.54 6.61 -8.99
C ILE A 103 5.11 5.42 -9.87
N GLN A 104 5.95 4.37 -9.98
CA GLN A 104 5.61 3.22 -10.81
C GLN A 104 4.40 2.43 -10.27
N SER A 105 4.31 2.30 -8.94
CA SER A 105 3.24 1.54 -8.29
C SER A 105 1.89 2.27 -8.39
N HIS A 106 1.88 3.56 -8.09
CA HIS A 106 0.68 4.38 -8.18
C HIS A 106 0.20 4.57 -9.62
N GLY A 107 1.14 4.73 -10.56
CA GLY A 107 0.83 4.80 -11.98
C GLY A 107 0.17 3.51 -12.47
N MET A 108 0.76 2.35 -12.15
CA MET A 108 0.16 1.06 -12.48
C MET A 108 -1.25 0.92 -11.87
N HIS A 109 -1.39 1.20 -10.57
CA HIS A 109 -2.66 1.03 -9.91
C HIS A 109 -3.74 1.94 -10.51
N PHE A 110 -3.47 3.24 -10.62
CA PHE A 110 -4.48 4.18 -11.10
C PHE A 110 -4.92 3.89 -12.54
N PHE A 111 -3.98 3.67 -13.45
CA PHE A 111 -4.30 3.53 -14.86
C PHE A 111 -4.65 2.11 -15.29
N GLU A 112 -4.02 1.08 -14.70
CA GLU A 112 -4.19 -0.31 -15.17
C GLU A 112 -5.21 -1.09 -14.33
N LEU A 113 -5.28 -0.86 -13.01
CA LEU A 113 -6.15 -1.61 -12.10
C LEU A 113 -7.49 -0.91 -11.85
N ALA A 114 -7.48 0.36 -11.44
CA ALA A 114 -8.68 1.13 -11.12
C ALA A 114 -9.26 1.90 -12.30
N GLY A 115 -8.41 2.37 -13.21
CA GLY A 115 -8.79 3.19 -14.36
C GLY A 115 -9.92 2.61 -15.22
N PRO A 116 -9.95 1.29 -15.49
CA PRO A 116 -11.07 0.70 -16.21
C PRO A 116 -12.44 0.96 -15.57
N ASP A 117 -12.55 0.91 -14.24
CA ASP A 117 -13.81 1.21 -13.55
C ASP A 117 -14.19 2.68 -13.62
N LEU A 118 -13.19 3.55 -13.43
CA LEU A 118 -13.41 5.00 -13.37
C LEU A 118 -13.67 5.61 -14.76
N LEU A 119 -12.94 5.16 -15.78
CA LEU A 119 -12.96 5.79 -17.10
C LEU A 119 -13.90 5.10 -18.10
N LEU A 120 -14.17 3.80 -17.94
CA LEU A 120 -15.13 3.07 -18.77
C LEU A 120 -16.48 2.87 -18.07
N GLY A 121 -16.52 3.03 -16.74
CA GLY A 121 -17.72 2.89 -15.90
C GLY A 121 -17.82 1.51 -15.23
N PHE A 122 -18.40 1.49 -14.02
CA PHE A 122 -18.59 0.27 -13.23
C PHE A 122 -19.48 -0.77 -13.90
N ASP A 123 -20.41 -0.32 -14.74
CA ASP A 123 -21.42 -1.17 -15.42
C ASP A 123 -21.04 -1.45 -16.89
N SER A 124 -19.83 -1.05 -17.33
CA SER A 124 -19.35 -1.36 -18.69
C SER A 124 -19.12 -2.86 -18.89
N ASP A 125 -19.10 -3.30 -20.14
CA ASP A 125 -18.86 -4.68 -20.51
C ASP A 125 -17.57 -5.22 -19.84
N PRO A 126 -17.65 -6.29 -19.03
CA PRO A 126 -16.48 -6.88 -18.36
C PRO A 126 -15.35 -7.26 -19.31
N ALA A 127 -15.67 -7.67 -20.57
CA ALA A 127 -14.68 -8.01 -21.58
C ALA A 127 -13.83 -6.81 -22.02
N LEU A 128 -14.39 -5.59 -21.94
CA LEU A 128 -13.74 -4.33 -22.31
C LEU A 128 -13.21 -3.57 -21.09
N ARG A 129 -13.66 -3.90 -19.87
CA ARG A 129 -13.31 -3.18 -18.63
C ARG A 129 -11.92 -3.61 -18.14
N ASN A 130 -10.90 -3.31 -18.93
CA ASN A 130 -9.50 -3.63 -18.68
C ASN A 130 -8.59 -2.60 -19.38
N VAL A 131 -7.25 -2.78 -19.26
CA VAL A 131 -6.25 -1.87 -19.85
C VAL A 131 -6.32 -1.84 -21.39
N VAL A 132 -6.74 -2.93 -22.04
CA VAL A 132 -6.90 -2.97 -23.49
C VAL A 132 -8.09 -2.11 -23.92
N GLY A 133 -9.21 -2.19 -23.20
CA GLY A 133 -10.36 -1.31 -23.43
C GLY A 133 -10.02 0.16 -23.19
N LEU A 134 -9.20 0.48 -22.19
CA LEU A 134 -8.69 1.85 -22.00
C LEU A 134 -7.82 2.31 -23.16
N LEU A 135 -6.95 1.45 -23.69
CA LEU A 135 -6.12 1.77 -24.85
C LEU A 135 -6.97 2.06 -26.09
N GLN A 136 -8.06 1.32 -26.27
CA GLN A 136 -9.00 1.56 -27.38
C GLN A 136 -9.79 2.87 -27.21
N ALA A 137 -10.24 3.15 -25.96
CA ALA A 137 -11.05 4.34 -25.66
C ALA A 137 -10.21 5.64 -25.61
N ASN A 138 -8.98 5.57 -25.09
CA ASN A 138 -8.10 6.72 -24.94
C ASN A 138 -6.62 6.31 -25.09
N PRO A 139 -6.14 6.10 -26.33
CA PRO A 139 -4.78 5.64 -26.59
C PRO A 139 -3.70 6.59 -26.08
N ASP A 140 -3.88 7.90 -26.22
CA ASP A 140 -2.90 8.91 -25.79
C ASP A 140 -2.67 8.89 -24.27
N LEU A 141 -3.76 8.85 -23.49
CA LEU A 141 -3.67 8.77 -22.04
C LEU A 141 -3.01 7.47 -21.61
N THR A 142 -3.39 6.36 -22.22
CA THR A 142 -2.85 5.03 -21.87
C THR A 142 -1.35 4.94 -22.16
N VAL A 143 -0.89 5.46 -23.30
CA VAL A 143 0.54 5.52 -23.64
C VAL A 143 1.32 6.38 -22.64
N LYS A 144 0.80 7.57 -22.28
CA LYS A 144 1.42 8.44 -21.27
C LYS A 144 1.49 7.78 -19.90
N ALA A 145 0.46 7.03 -19.51
CA ALA A 145 0.41 6.26 -18.27
C ALA A 145 1.52 5.18 -18.22
N VAL A 146 1.68 4.43 -19.33
CA VAL A 146 2.76 3.43 -19.46
C VAL A 146 4.14 4.10 -19.38
N GLN A 147 4.30 5.28 -19.99
CA GLN A 147 5.56 6.04 -19.95
C GLN A 147 5.86 6.56 -18.52
N LEU A 148 4.87 7.03 -17.78
CA LEU A 148 5.02 7.43 -16.38
C LEU A 148 5.50 6.25 -15.52
N ARG A 149 4.85 5.09 -15.63
CA ARG A 149 5.27 3.88 -14.94
C ARG A 149 6.69 3.46 -15.33
N LYS A 150 7.00 3.48 -16.63
CA LYS A 150 8.34 3.14 -17.15
C LYS A 150 9.40 4.06 -16.57
N TRP A 151 9.14 5.35 -16.42
CA TRP A 151 10.09 6.31 -15.84
C TRP A 151 10.41 5.96 -14.37
N GLY A 152 9.41 5.70 -13.54
CA GLY A 152 9.64 5.23 -12.17
C GLY A 152 10.46 3.93 -12.10
N GLN A 153 10.17 2.96 -13.00
CA GLN A 153 10.95 1.72 -13.11
C GLN A 153 12.38 1.96 -13.62
N GLU A 154 12.60 2.98 -14.43
CA GLU A 154 13.93 3.33 -14.92
C GLU A 154 14.80 3.92 -13.83
N ILE A 155 14.25 4.76 -12.94
CA ILE A 155 14.95 5.22 -11.72
C ILE A 155 15.42 4.02 -10.90
N ILE A 156 14.54 3.05 -10.65
CA ILE A 156 14.91 1.83 -9.89
C ILE A 156 16.01 1.05 -10.61
N ARG A 157 15.94 0.90 -11.94
CA ARG A 157 16.93 0.19 -12.75
C ARG A 157 18.30 0.87 -12.74
N ILE A 158 18.31 2.19 -12.87
CA ILE A 158 19.56 2.98 -12.88
C ILE A 158 20.29 2.80 -11.54
N LEU A 159 19.59 2.91 -10.43
CA LEU A 159 20.17 2.76 -9.09
C LEU A 159 20.48 1.30 -8.75
N GLY A 160 19.53 0.40 -8.93
CA GLY A 160 19.59 -0.97 -8.43
C GLY A 160 19.91 -2.05 -9.46
N GLY A 161 20.25 -1.68 -10.71
CA GLY A 161 20.62 -2.59 -11.80
C GLY A 161 19.46 -3.39 -12.39
N ARG A 162 18.31 -3.43 -11.74
CA ARG A 162 17.11 -4.17 -12.16
C ARG A 162 15.86 -3.37 -11.88
N ARG A 163 14.82 -3.52 -12.70
CA ARG A 163 13.51 -2.88 -12.49
C ARG A 163 12.70 -3.53 -11.36
N ILE A 164 12.91 -4.83 -11.16
CA ILE A 164 12.25 -5.65 -10.13
C ILE A 164 13.33 -6.33 -9.31
N HIS A 165 13.14 -6.38 -7.98
CA HIS A 165 14.10 -6.94 -7.03
C HIS A 165 15.52 -6.33 -7.17
N PRO A 166 15.66 -5.01 -6.94
CA PRO A 166 16.95 -4.33 -7.04
C PRO A 166 17.94 -4.85 -5.98
N ASN A 167 19.21 -4.68 -6.29
CA ASN A 167 20.32 -4.89 -5.33
C ASN A 167 21.04 -3.56 -5.18
N PHE A 168 20.73 -2.79 -4.15
CA PHE A 168 21.21 -1.41 -4.01
C PHE A 168 21.46 -0.99 -2.57
N ALA A 169 20.42 -0.94 -1.73
CA ALA A 169 20.54 -0.62 -0.33
C ALA A 169 21.16 -1.81 0.43
N ILE A 170 22.16 -1.53 1.19
CA ILE A 170 22.85 -2.48 2.07
C ILE A 170 22.93 -1.85 3.47
N PRO A 171 22.98 -2.61 4.55
CA PRO A 171 23.15 -2.05 5.88
C PRO A 171 24.38 -1.12 5.96
N GLY A 172 24.14 0.13 6.34
CA GLY A 172 25.13 1.19 6.39
C GLY A 172 25.18 2.10 5.15
N GLY A 173 24.38 1.85 4.10
CA GLY A 173 24.39 2.72 2.93
C GLY A 173 23.87 2.08 1.65
N VAL A 174 24.53 2.37 0.54
CA VAL A 174 24.24 1.79 -0.79
C VAL A 174 25.54 1.29 -1.43
N ASN A 175 25.38 0.35 -2.38
CA ASN A 175 26.53 -0.28 -3.06
C ASN A 175 26.99 0.46 -4.32
N LYS A 176 26.35 1.57 -4.67
CA LYS A 176 26.65 2.33 -5.89
C LYS A 176 26.30 3.80 -5.69
N ALA A 177 27.21 4.72 -6.06
CA ALA A 177 26.93 6.14 -6.21
C ALA A 177 26.25 6.45 -7.55
N LEU A 178 25.54 7.56 -7.64
CA LEU A 178 24.92 8.06 -8.87
C LEU A 178 25.94 8.84 -9.71
N THR A 179 25.97 8.58 -11.01
CA THR A 179 26.81 9.37 -11.95
C THR A 179 26.04 10.57 -12.51
N LYS A 180 26.76 11.55 -13.08
CA LYS A 180 26.15 12.72 -13.74
C LYS A 180 25.25 12.31 -14.90
N ASP A 181 25.71 11.37 -15.74
CA ASP A 181 24.94 10.90 -16.91
C ASP A 181 23.65 10.17 -16.49
N GLU A 182 23.71 9.42 -15.40
CA GLU A 182 22.52 8.76 -14.82
C GLU A 182 21.53 9.78 -14.27
N ARG A 183 22.01 10.82 -13.58
CA ARG A 183 21.21 11.95 -13.10
C ARG A 183 20.49 12.64 -14.26
N GLU A 184 21.20 13.02 -15.33
CA GLU A 184 20.60 13.65 -16.51
C GLU A 184 19.59 12.74 -17.21
N THR A 185 19.86 11.44 -17.26
CA THR A 185 18.93 10.44 -17.81
C THR A 185 17.61 10.40 -17.03
N ILE A 186 17.66 10.49 -15.70
CA ILE A 186 16.45 10.53 -14.87
C ILE A 186 15.71 11.86 -15.09
N LEU A 187 16.43 13.00 -15.06
CA LEU A 187 15.85 14.34 -15.24
C LEU A 187 15.11 14.49 -16.59
N ALA A 188 15.60 13.85 -17.64
CA ALA A 188 14.99 13.93 -18.98
C ALA A 188 13.52 13.48 -19.03
N GLY A 189 13.06 12.64 -18.09
CA GLY A 189 11.68 12.20 -18.02
C GLY A 189 10.76 13.05 -17.12
N TYR A 190 11.31 14.00 -16.38
CA TYR A 190 10.62 14.74 -15.34
C TYR A 190 9.39 15.53 -15.85
N ASP A 191 9.57 16.37 -16.87
CA ASP A 191 8.49 17.25 -17.37
C ASP A 191 7.30 16.46 -17.90
N GLN A 192 7.56 15.37 -18.61
CA GLN A 192 6.50 14.49 -19.11
C GLN A 192 5.75 13.79 -17.97
N ALA A 193 6.47 13.29 -16.95
CA ALA A 193 5.86 12.66 -15.78
C ALA A 193 4.97 13.65 -15.02
N LEU A 194 5.47 14.87 -14.83
CA LEU A 194 4.73 15.96 -14.18
C LEU A 194 3.43 16.29 -14.94
N ALA A 195 3.54 16.57 -16.24
CA ALA A 195 2.39 16.90 -17.07
C ALA A 195 1.34 15.77 -17.12
N THR A 196 1.79 14.50 -17.21
CA THR A 196 0.91 13.33 -17.19
C THR A 196 0.13 13.23 -15.89
N THR A 197 0.79 13.43 -14.76
CA THR A 197 0.17 13.31 -13.44
C THR A 197 -0.81 14.47 -13.18
N GLN A 198 -0.46 15.69 -13.58
CA GLN A 198 -1.37 16.84 -13.48
C GLN A 198 -2.63 16.63 -14.34
N ALA A 199 -2.49 16.08 -15.54
CA ALA A 199 -3.63 15.73 -16.39
C ALA A 199 -4.51 14.64 -15.72
N ALA A 200 -3.91 13.62 -15.13
CA ALA A 200 -4.63 12.57 -14.40
C ALA A 200 -5.40 13.13 -13.18
N ILE A 201 -4.80 14.06 -12.43
CA ILE A 201 -5.50 14.77 -11.34
C ILE A 201 -6.71 15.53 -11.87
N GLY A 202 -6.58 16.22 -13.01
CA GLY A 202 -7.69 16.93 -13.68
C GLY A 202 -8.82 15.97 -14.08
N ILE A 203 -8.48 14.82 -14.68
CA ILE A 203 -9.44 13.76 -15.03
C ILE A 203 -10.15 13.23 -13.80
N MET A 204 -9.40 12.92 -12.73
CA MET A 204 -10.00 12.39 -11.50
C MET A 204 -10.93 13.40 -10.82
N LYS A 205 -10.59 14.69 -10.83
CA LYS A 205 -11.48 15.75 -10.31
C LYS A 205 -12.76 15.84 -11.12
N GLY A 206 -12.67 15.90 -12.46
CA GLY A 206 -13.85 15.92 -13.32
C GLY A 206 -14.73 14.68 -13.15
N TRP A 207 -14.11 13.51 -12.98
CA TRP A 207 -14.84 12.28 -12.66
C TRP A 207 -15.53 12.37 -11.29
N ALA A 208 -14.85 12.87 -10.28
CA ALA A 208 -15.39 13.02 -8.93
C ALA A 208 -16.60 13.97 -8.91
N ASP A 209 -16.49 15.12 -9.60
CA ASP A 209 -17.60 16.09 -9.72
C ASP A 209 -18.83 15.48 -10.41
N ALA A 210 -18.61 14.66 -11.45
CA ALA A 210 -19.67 13.98 -12.16
C ALA A 210 -20.31 12.81 -11.41
N ASN A 211 -19.60 12.23 -10.42
CA ASN A 211 -20.03 11.03 -9.66
C ASN A 211 -20.13 11.30 -8.15
N MET A 212 -20.43 12.52 -7.76
CA MET A 212 -20.47 12.92 -6.35
C MET A 212 -21.45 12.11 -5.52
N GLU A 213 -22.59 11.70 -6.10
CA GLU A 213 -23.55 10.85 -5.41
C GLU A 213 -22.94 9.48 -5.03
N ASP A 214 -22.23 8.84 -5.96
CA ASP A 214 -21.54 7.56 -5.67
C ASP A 214 -20.42 7.76 -4.66
N ILE A 215 -19.61 8.81 -4.78
CA ILE A 215 -18.54 9.10 -3.83
C ILE A 215 -19.08 9.22 -2.41
N ASN A 216 -20.22 9.86 -2.22
CA ASN A 216 -20.80 10.12 -0.90
C ASN A 216 -21.41 8.88 -0.22
N LYS A 217 -21.60 7.78 -0.93
CA LYS A 217 -22.16 6.54 -0.39
C LYS A 217 -21.27 5.31 -0.57
N PHE A 218 -20.16 5.43 -1.29
CA PHE A 218 -19.27 4.31 -1.60
C PHE A 218 -18.25 4.09 -0.49
N GLY A 219 -18.55 3.20 0.45
CA GLY A 219 -17.65 2.84 1.52
C GLY A 219 -17.21 4.04 2.37
N VAL A 220 -18.17 4.80 2.91
CA VAL A 220 -17.92 5.97 3.78
C VAL A 220 -18.13 5.56 5.24
N PHE A 221 -17.10 5.63 6.02
CA PHE A 221 -17.14 5.31 7.44
C PHE A 221 -15.94 5.90 8.19
N PRO A 222 -16.09 6.23 9.48
CA PRO A 222 -15.03 6.83 10.29
C PRO A 222 -13.96 5.82 10.68
N THR A 223 -12.68 6.23 10.63
CA THR A 223 -11.52 5.50 11.16
C THR A 223 -10.48 6.47 11.65
N GLY A 224 -9.43 5.98 12.35
CA GLY A 224 -8.18 6.71 12.48
C GLY A 224 -7.40 6.76 11.16
N TYR A 225 -6.33 7.58 11.12
CA TYR A 225 -5.41 7.69 9.99
C TYR A 225 -3.98 7.67 10.50
N PHE A 226 -3.14 6.85 9.87
CA PHE A 226 -1.82 6.48 10.36
C PHE A 226 -0.77 6.62 9.25
N GLY A 227 0.41 7.14 9.58
CA GLY A 227 1.50 7.30 8.64
C GLY A 227 2.69 8.06 9.21
N LEU A 228 3.79 8.10 8.47
CA LEU A 228 4.99 8.85 8.82
C LEU A 228 4.82 10.35 8.56
N VAL A 229 5.37 11.14 9.47
CA VAL A 229 5.48 12.60 9.32
C VAL A 229 6.84 13.09 9.82
N LYS A 230 7.31 14.19 9.25
CA LYS A 230 8.43 15.00 9.75
C LYS A 230 7.94 16.21 10.53
N GLU A 231 8.88 17.10 10.89
CA GLU A 231 8.60 18.36 11.58
C GLU A 231 7.44 19.13 10.95
N GLY A 232 6.58 19.72 11.79
CA GLY A 232 5.37 20.41 11.35
C GLY A 232 4.33 19.49 10.71
N ASN A 233 4.32 18.20 11.07
CA ASN A 233 3.46 17.16 10.52
C ASN A 233 3.48 17.13 8.96
N THR A 234 4.66 17.38 8.39
CA THR A 234 4.88 17.29 6.95
C THR A 234 4.86 15.83 6.53
N LEU A 235 4.14 15.51 5.45
CA LEU A 235 4.12 14.17 4.86
C LEU A 235 5.54 13.66 4.62
N GLU A 236 5.79 12.43 5.03
CA GLU A 236 7.06 11.76 4.83
C GLU A 236 6.85 10.30 4.39
N LEU A 237 7.71 9.83 3.49
CA LEU A 237 7.60 8.47 2.94
C LEU A 237 8.77 7.56 3.35
N TYR A 238 9.90 8.12 3.79
CA TYR A 238 11.11 7.34 4.04
C TYR A 238 11.54 7.32 5.51
N ASP A 239 11.54 8.48 6.17
CA ASP A 239 12.02 8.61 7.56
C ASP A 239 11.24 9.68 8.32
N GLY A 240 10.88 9.40 9.58
CA GLY A 240 10.07 10.31 10.40
C GLY A 240 9.43 9.61 11.58
N ASP A 241 8.61 10.33 12.32
CA ASP A 241 7.79 9.78 13.38
C ASP A 241 6.49 9.21 12.82
N ILE A 242 5.96 8.17 13.46
CA ILE A 242 4.60 7.71 13.21
C ILE A 242 3.63 8.67 13.92
N ARG A 243 2.66 9.18 13.15
CA ARG A 243 1.54 9.94 13.67
C ARG A 243 0.23 9.20 13.45
N LEU A 244 -0.65 9.23 14.44
CA LEU A 244 -2.02 8.72 14.36
C LEU A 244 -2.99 9.85 14.69
N VAL A 245 -3.95 10.09 13.79
CA VAL A 245 -5.07 11.01 14.03
C VAL A 245 -6.40 10.26 14.07
N SER A 246 -7.37 10.80 14.79
CA SER A 246 -8.73 10.25 14.87
C SER A 246 -9.53 10.53 13.60
N SER A 247 -10.73 9.97 13.51
CA SER A 247 -11.71 10.29 12.45
C SER A 247 -12.13 11.77 12.43
N THR A 248 -11.92 12.49 13.51
CA THR A 248 -12.18 13.95 13.57
C THR A 248 -10.97 14.81 13.24
N GLY A 249 -9.80 14.19 12.98
CA GLY A 249 -8.53 14.88 12.73
C GLY A 249 -7.73 15.27 13.98
N GLN A 250 -8.20 14.87 15.17
CA GLN A 250 -7.45 15.08 16.40
C GLN A 250 -6.24 14.14 16.47
N GLU A 251 -5.05 14.66 16.78
CA GLU A 251 -3.88 13.84 17.04
C GLU A 251 -4.11 12.97 18.29
N LEU A 252 -4.00 11.67 18.12
CA LEU A 252 -4.12 10.67 19.17
C LEU A 252 -2.75 10.28 19.71
N GLU A 253 -1.75 10.19 18.81
CA GLU A 253 -0.40 9.76 19.17
C GLU A 253 0.61 10.24 18.14
N LYS A 254 1.84 10.48 18.59
CA LYS A 254 3.02 10.66 17.74
C LYS A 254 4.23 10.04 18.44
N PHE A 255 4.95 9.14 17.76
CA PHE A 255 6.01 8.35 18.38
C PHE A 255 7.08 7.90 17.40
N ASP A 256 8.26 7.61 17.93
CA ASP A 256 9.35 6.99 17.18
C ASP A 256 8.92 5.61 16.65
N PRO A 257 9.04 5.34 15.35
CA PRO A 257 8.66 4.07 14.74
C PRO A 257 9.25 2.82 15.41
N ARG A 258 10.41 2.94 16.05
CA ARG A 258 11.05 1.83 16.78
C ARG A 258 10.23 1.32 17.95
N ASN A 259 9.34 2.16 18.48
CA ASN A 259 8.47 1.85 19.63
C ASN A 259 7.08 1.34 19.21
N TYR A 260 6.88 0.96 17.93
CA TYR A 260 5.56 0.58 17.40
C TYR A 260 4.85 -0.50 18.21
N LEU A 261 5.58 -1.42 18.82
CA LEU A 261 5.01 -2.49 19.66
C LEU A 261 4.26 -1.97 20.90
N ASP A 262 4.56 -0.76 21.37
CA ASP A 262 3.84 -0.16 22.52
C ASP A 262 2.46 0.36 22.10
N TYR A 263 2.29 0.67 20.83
CA TYR A 263 1.11 1.36 20.29
C TYR A 263 0.23 0.47 19.43
N ILE A 264 0.80 -0.48 18.68
CA ILE A 264 0.10 -1.31 17.70
C ILE A 264 0.00 -2.75 18.17
N ALA A 265 -1.19 -3.33 18.05
CA ALA A 265 -1.44 -4.75 18.18
C ALA A 265 -2.19 -5.27 16.96
N GLU A 266 -2.24 -6.58 16.81
CA GLU A 266 -2.89 -7.26 15.70
C GLU A 266 -3.97 -8.20 16.24
N HIS A 267 -5.20 -8.03 15.76
CA HIS A 267 -6.33 -8.92 16.00
C HIS A 267 -6.41 -9.99 14.91
N VAL A 268 -7.00 -11.14 15.21
CA VAL A 268 -7.17 -12.27 14.29
C VAL A 268 -8.65 -12.62 14.21
N GLU A 269 -9.14 -12.83 12.98
CA GLU A 269 -10.48 -13.28 12.69
C GLU A 269 -10.46 -14.68 12.02
N ASN A 270 -11.50 -15.46 12.20
CA ASN A 270 -11.57 -16.83 11.71
C ASN A 270 -11.92 -16.99 10.23
N TRP A 271 -12.14 -15.88 9.52
CA TRP A 271 -12.52 -15.90 8.11
C TRP A 271 -11.42 -15.34 7.19
N SER A 272 -10.29 -14.86 7.73
CA SER A 272 -9.19 -14.30 6.94
C SER A 272 -7.83 -14.65 7.55
N TYR A 273 -6.85 -15.01 6.71
CA TYR A 273 -5.46 -15.19 7.14
C TYR A 273 -4.73 -13.85 7.36
N LEU A 274 -5.30 -12.76 6.89
CA LEU A 274 -4.74 -11.43 7.10
C LEU A 274 -5.15 -10.91 8.47
N LYS A 275 -4.18 -10.51 9.27
CA LYS A 275 -4.39 -9.91 10.59
C LYS A 275 -4.98 -8.51 10.48
N PHE A 276 -5.49 -7.98 11.58
CA PHE A 276 -6.16 -6.70 11.72
C PHE A 276 -5.41 -5.81 12.71
N PRO A 277 -4.40 -5.04 12.28
CA PRO A 277 -3.68 -4.10 13.15
C PRO A 277 -4.60 -3.00 13.66
N TYR A 278 -4.40 -2.62 14.93
CA TYR A 278 -5.17 -1.58 15.59
C TYR A 278 -4.34 -0.85 16.66
N TYR A 279 -4.76 0.36 17.01
CA TYR A 279 -4.16 1.14 18.07
C TYR A 279 -4.58 0.61 19.44
N LYS A 280 -3.61 0.19 20.24
CA LYS A 280 -3.82 -0.54 21.51
C LYS A 280 -4.66 0.21 22.51
N LYS A 281 -4.44 1.52 22.68
CA LYS A 281 -5.13 2.31 23.72
C LYS A 281 -6.64 2.37 23.52
N LEU A 282 -7.12 2.23 22.29
CA LEU A 282 -8.55 2.23 21.96
C LEU A 282 -9.13 0.82 21.81
N GLY A 283 -8.28 -0.22 21.79
CA GLY A 283 -8.71 -1.62 21.61
C GLY A 283 -9.30 -1.90 20.23
N TYR A 284 -9.60 -3.17 19.97
CA TYR A 284 -10.25 -3.59 18.72
C TYR A 284 -11.77 -3.70 18.93
N PRO A 285 -12.63 -3.23 18.00
CA PRO A 285 -12.29 -2.52 16.75
C PRO A 285 -12.18 -0.99 16.91
N GLY A 286 -12.29 -0.43 18.11
CA GLY A 286 -12.28 1.03 18.32
C GLY A 286 -11.00 1.74 17.87
N GLY A 287 -9.87 1.04 17.88
CA GLY A 287 -8.56 1.55 17.49
C GLY A 287 -8.18 1.30 16.03
N VAL A 288 -9.11 0.91 15.15
CA VAL A 288 -8.81 0.69 13.73
C VAL A 288 -8.48 1.98 12.99
N TYR A 289 -7.63 1.89 11.99
CA TYR A 289 -7.17 3.03 11.22
C TYR A 289 -6.93 2.67 9.75
N ARG A 290 -6.81 3.68 8.91
CA ARG A 290 -6.40 3.56 7.50
C ARG A 290 -4.98 4.04 7.31
N VAL A 291 -4.26 3.39 6.39
CA VAL A 291 -2.94 3.78 5.90
C VAL A 291 -2.98 4.01 4.38
N GLY A 292 -1.82 4.20 3.78
CA GLY A 292 -1.70 4.44 2.34
C GLY A 292 -2.05 5.87 1.97
N PRO A 293 -2.29 6.18 0.69
CA PRO A 293 -2.45 7.56 0.23
C PRO A 293 -3.53 8.33 1.00
N LEU A 294 -4.72 7.76 1.17
CA LEU A 294 -5.80 8.41 1.93
C LEU A 294 -5.42 8.61 3.41
N GLY A 295 -4.80 7.60 4.02
CA GLY A 295 -4.33 7.67 5.40
C GLY A 295 -3.30 8.78 5.58
N ARG A 296 -2.29 8.83 4.71
CA ARG A 296 -1.20 9.81 4.77
C ARG A 296 -1.66 11.24 4.52
N LEU A 297 -2.54 11.48 3.55
CA LEU A 297 -3.05 12.83 3.29
C LEU A 297 -3.93 13.36 4.44
N ASN A 298 -4.72 12.48 5.07
CA ASN A 298 -5.50 12.86 6.26
C ASN A 298 -4.60 13.06 7.49
N ASN A 299 -3.53 12.32 7.60
CA ASN A 299 -2.59 12.34 8.71
C ASN A 299 -1.61 13.53 8.68
N SER A 300 -1.28 14.04 7.49
CA SER A 300 -0.30 15.11 7.31
C SER A 300 -0.96 16.48 7.24
N ASP A 301 -0.29 17.52 7.73
CA ASP A 301 -0.80 18.89 7.68
C ASP A 301 -0.34 19.63 6.42
N ARG A 302 0.80 19.23 5.82
CA ARG A 302 1.40 19.80 4.61
C ARG A 302 2.24 18.78 3.85
N MET A 303 2.58 19.12 2.61
CA MET A 303 3.59 18.44 1.80
C MET A 303 4.81 19.35 1.57
N ALA A 304 5.99 18.75 1.41
CA ALA A 304 7.24 19.51 1.27
C ALA A 304 7.41 20.15 -0.11
N THR A 305 6.55 19.81 -1.09
CA THR A 305 6.67 20.29 -2.47
C THR A 305 5.47 21.16 -2.86
N PRO A 306 5.65 22.22 -3.68
CA PRO A 306 4.66 23.28 -3.84
C PRO A 306 3.37 22.82 -4.56
N LEU A 307 3.47 22.02 -5.63
CA LEU A 307 2.29 21.61 -6.39
C LEU A 307 1.46 20.58 -5.61
N ALA A 308 2.12 19.61 -5.00
CA ALA A 308 1.42 18.62 -4.19
C ALA A 308 0.80 19.24 -2.92
N ASP A 309 1.47 20.20 -2.27
CA ASP A 309 0.91 20.92 -1.11
C ASP A 309 -0.35 21.74 -1.49
N ALA A 310 -0.33 22.37 -2.67
CA ALA A 310 -1.50 23.07 -3.19
C ALA A 310 -2.68 22.10 -3.44
N GLU A 311 -2.41 20.91 -3.94
CA GLU A 311 -3.45 19.88 -4.12
C GLU A 311 -3.90 19.25 -2.79
N LEU A 312 -3.01 19.06 -1.81
CA LEU A 312 -3.38 18.63 -0.46
C LEU A 312 -4.35 19.60 0.21
N LYS A 313 -4.12 20.92 0.08
CA LYS A 313 -5.02 21.94 0.60
C LYS A 313 -6.42 21.84 -0.01
N LYS A 314 -6.53 21.60 -1.32
CA LYS A 314 -7.82 21.37 -1.99
C LYS A 314 -8.47 20.06 -1.52
N PHE A 315 -7.67 18.99 -1.40
CA PHE A 315 -8.13 17.69 -0.90
C PHE A 315 -8.78 17.82 0.49
N LYS A 316 -8.14 18.52 1.42
CA LYS A 316 -8.68 18.75 2.77
C LYS A 316 -9.99 19.53 2.79
N GLN A 317 -10.25 20.37 1.78
CA GLN A 317 -11.52 21.10 1.67
C GLN A 317 -12.69 20.21 1.23
N LEU A 318 -12.44 19.01 0.68
CA LEU A 318 -13.51 18.07 0.27
C LEU A 318 -14.45 17.70 1.42
N ASN A 319 -13.96 17.75 2.66
CA ASN A 319 -14.75 17.50 3.87
C ASN A 319 -14.67 18.67 4.87
N GLY A 320 -14.62 19.90 4.40
CA GLY A 320 -14.62 21.11 5.23
C GLY A 320 -13.46 21.18 6.23
N GLY A 321 -12.28 20.64 5.86
CA GLY A 321 -11.08 20.60 6.71
C GLY A 321 -11.02 19.43 7.67
N LYS A 322 -12.05 18.59 7.75
CA LYS A 322 -12.03 17.31 8.47
C LYS A 322 -11.43 16.21 7.59
N PRO A 323 -10.99 15.07 8.16
CA PRO A 323 -10.52 13.96 7.38
C PRO A 323 -11.53 13.50 6.33
N VAL A 324 -11.04 13.17 5.14
CA VAL A 324 -11.83 12.64 4.03
C VAL A 324 -12.01 11.13 4.22
N GLU A 325 -13.25 10.69 4.43
CA GLU A 325 -13.57 9.31 4.78
C GLU A 325 -13.93 8.42 3.58
N ASN A 326 -14.33 9.04 2.47
CA ASN A 326 -14.84 8.36 1.28
C ASN A 326 -13.77 7.48 0.62
N THR A 327 -14.06 6.19 0.49
CA THR A 327 -13.09 5.19 -0.03
C THR A 327 -12.60 5.50 -1.45
N LEU A 328 -13.46 6.03 -2.33
CA LEU A 328 -13.06 6.40 -3.70
C LEU A 328 -12.02 7.53 -3.75
N HIS A 329 -11.91 8.35 -2.71
CA HIS A 329 -10.87 9.37 -2.62
C HIS A 329 -9.44 8.82 -2.38
N TYR A 330 -9.28 7.49 -2.16
CA TYR A 330 -7.96 6.87 -2.28
C TYR A 330 -7.31 7.13 -3.64
N HIS A 331 -8.12 7.19 -4.72
CA HIS A 331 -7.61 7.47 -6.07
C HIS A 331 -7.11 8.90 -6.22
N THR A 332 -7.86 9.88 -5.70
CA THR A 332 -7.45 11.29 -5.66
C THR A 332 -6.16 11.45 -4.84
N ALA A 333 -6.13 10.87 -3.64
CA ALA A 333 -4.98 10.93 -2.74
C ALA A 333 -3.73 10.31 -3.39
N ARG A 334 -3.89 9.18 -4.09
CA ARG A 334 -2.81 8.49 -4.80
C ARG A 334 -2.17 9.33 -5.89
N LEU A 335 -2.96 10.06 -6.65
CA LEU A 335 -2.44 10.96 -7.69
C LEU A 335 -1.72 12.18 -7.10
N ILE A 336 -2.23 12.74 -5.99
CA ILE A 336 -1.55 13.84 -5.27
C ILE A 336 -0.19 13.36 -4.74
N GLU A 337 -0.14 12.15 -4.20
CA GLU A 337 1.11 11.56 -3.71
C GLU A 337 2.07 11.22 -4.86
N THR A 338 1.55 10.81 -6.03
CA THR A 338 2.38 10.65 -7.23
C THR A 338 3.00 11.97 -7.65
N LEU A 339 2.22 13.06 -7.61
CA LEU A 339 2.72 14.41 -7.90
C LEU A 339 3.83 14.80 -6.92
N TYR A 340 3.63 14.58 -5.63
CA TYR A 340 4.64 14.79 -4.58
C TYR A 340 5.94 14.04 -4.90
N CYS A 341 5.85 12.75 -5.21
CA CYS A 341 7.02 11.94 -5.51
C CYS A 341 7.77 12.43 -6.76
N ILE A 342 7.07 12.90 -7.79
CA ILE A 342 7.69 13.46 -8.98
C ILE A 342 8.46 14.74 -8.63
N GLU A 343 7.84 15.67 -7.89
CA GLU A 343 8.52 16.88 -7.43
C GLU A 343 9.73 16.54 -6.55
N GLN A 344 9.62 15.55 -5.66
CA GLN A 344 10.73 15.09 -4.81
C GLN A 344 11.89 14.48 -5.61
N VAL A 345 11.64 13.77 -6.70
CA VAL A 345 12.72 13.31 -7.59
C VAL A 345 13.58 14.48 -8.04
N LYS A 346 12.97 15.61 -8.44
CA LYS A 346 13.73 16.80 -8.83
C LYS A 346 14.49 17.42 -7.66
N VAL A 347 13.84 17.57 -6.51
CA VAL A 347 14.47 18.10 -5.28
C VAL A 347 15.70 17.29 -4.91
N LEU A 348 15.58 15.95 -4.91
CA LEU A 348 16.68 15.04 -4.58
C LEU A 348 17.83 15.13 -5.62
N LEU A 349 17.49 15.19 -6.91
CA LEU A 349 18.50 15.27 -7.98
C LEU A 349 19.18 16.65 -8.06
N ASP A 350 18.56 17.70 -7.56
CA ASP A 350 19.16 19.03 -7.47
C ASP A 350 20.04 19.22 -6.20
N ASP A 351 19.97 18.28 -5.26
CA ASP A 351 20.83 18.32 -4.08
C ASP A 351 22.30 18.06 -4.46
N PRO A 352 23.25 18.91 -4.04
CA PRO A 352 24.66 18.78 -4.44
C PRO A 352 25.30 17.46 -3.95
N ASP A 353 24.82 16.90 -2.83
CA ASP A 353 25.40 15.68 -2.26
C ASP A 353 24.92 14.40 -2.97
N ILE A 354 23.93 14.47 -3.87
CA ILE A 354 23.38 13.28 -4.58
C ILE A 354 24.45 12.58 -5.44
N LEU A 355 25.50 13.28 -5.87
CA LEU A 355 26.60 12.75 -6.68
C LEU A 355 27.84 12.40 -5.84
N SER A 356 27.77 12.47 -4.52
CA SER A 356 28.86 12.09 -3.64
C SER A 356 29.17 10.60 -3.70
N ASN A 357 30.45 10.24 -3.57
CA ASN A 357 30.89 8.86 -3.46
C ASN A 357 30.93 8.35 -2.01
N ASP A 358 30.65 9.20 -1.02
CA ASP A 358 30.55 8.82 0.39
C ASP A 358 29.17 8.21 0.65
N VAL A 359 29.00 6.95 0.25
CA VAL A 359 27.69 6.26 0.24
C VAL A 359 27.60 5.07 1.19
N LEU A 360 28.62 4.83 2.00
CA LEU A 360 28.67 3.64 2.88
C LEU A 360 29.37 3.94 4.21
N ASN A 361 28.67 3.71 5.30
CA ASN A 361 29.24 3.66 6.65
C ASN A 361 29.55 2.21 7.03
N THR A 362 30.79 1.93 7.40
CA THR A 362 31.26 0.60 7.82
C THR A 362 31.39 0.43 9.34
N CYS A 363 31.09 1.49 10.11
CA CYS A 363 31.06 1.38 11.58
C CYS A 363 30.02 0.33 12.02
N ARG A 364 30.29 -0.31 13.16
CA ARG A 364 29.40 -1.32 13.74
C ARG A 364 29.25 -1.09 15.24
N ASP A 365 28.02 -0.93 15.66
CA ASP A 365 27.58 -0.95 17.07
C ASP A 365 26.38 -1.89 17.17
N ILE A 366 26.69 -3.19 17.22
CA ILE A 366 25.74 -4.27 17.02
C ILE A 366 24.75 -4.34 18.18
N LYS A 367 23.44 -4.36 17.85
CA LYS A 367 22.33 -4.47 18.77
C LYS A 367 21.61 -5.82 18.60
N PRO A 368 20.91 -6.32 19.63
CA PRO A 368 20.19 -7.60 19.54
C PRO A 368 18.96 -7.53 18.62
N TYR A 369 18.45 -6.35 18.32
CA TYR A 369 17.33 -6.15 17.41
C TYR A 369 17.44 -4.81 16.70
N GLY A 370 16.71 -4.66 15.59
CA GLY A 370 16.61 -3.41 14.85
C GLY A 370 15.29 -3.30 14.07
N VAL A 371 14.81 -2.08 13.92
CA VAL A 371 13.54 -1.75 13.28
C VAL A 371 13.75 -0.83 12.09
N GLY A 372 13.17 -1.19 10.95
CA GLY A 372 13.11 -0.35 9.76
C GLY A 372 11.67 -0.07 9.36
N VAL A 373 11.32 1.21 9.23
CA VAL A 373 9.98 1.64 8.86
C VAL A 373 10.04 2.59 7.67
N ILE A 374 9.14 2.40 6.72
CA ILE A 374 8.91 3.30 5.59
C ILE A 374 7.42 3.35 5.24
N GLU A 375 7.04 4.34 4.45
CA GLU A 375 5.73 4.38 3.80
C GLU A 375 5.79 3.72 2.42
N ALA A 376 5.42 2.45 2.33
CA ALA A 376 5.25 1.80 1.03
C ALA A 376 4.07 2.42 0.24
N PRO A 377 3.92 2.19 -1.06
CA PRO A 377 2.79 2.73 -1.83
C PRO A 377 1.42 2.50 -1.18
N ARG A 378 1.25 1.39 -0.48
CA ARG A 378 0.00 0.94 0.13
C ARG A 378 -0.15 1.29 1.61
N GLY A 379 0.87 1.90 2.21
CA GLY A 379 0.88 2.33 3.61
C GLY A 379 2.16 1.99 4.36
N THR A 380 2.13 2.16 5.67
CA THR A 380 3.26 1.93 6.57
C THR A 380 3.73 0.48 6.50
N LEU A 381 5.03 0.28 6.33
CA LEU A 381 5.70 -1.01 6.30
C LEU A 381 6.73 -1.08 7.41
N ILE A 382 6.60 -2.05 8.29
CA ILE A 382 7.49 -2.26 9.42
C ILE A 382 8.24 -3.59 9.24
N HIS A 383 9.56 -3.53 9.31
CA HIS A 383 10.45 -4.67 9.42
C HIS A 383 11.15 -4.64 10.77
N HIS A 384 11.02 -5.69 11.57
CA HIS A 384 11.67 -5.81 12.87
C HIS A 384 12.39 -7.15 12.94
N TYR A 385 13.70 -7.10 13.17
CA TYR A 385 14.59 -8.25 13.22
C TYR A 385 15.22 -8.40 14.59
N TRP A 386 15.23 -9.62 15.11
CA TRP A 386 16.04 -10.03 16.25
C TRP A 386 17.13 -10.98 15.73
N MET A 387 18.35 -10.83 16.19
CA MET A 387 19.45 -11.67 15.75
C MET A 387 20.28 -12.21 16.93
N ASN A 388 20.93 -13.35 16.69
CA ASN A 388 21.87 -13.96 17.61
C ASN A 388 23.28 -13.35 17.48
N GLU A 389 24.20 -13.84 18.33
CA GLU A 389 25.60 -13.42 18.35
C GLU A 389 26.35 -13.70 17.04
N ASN A 390 25.87 -14.64 16.22
CA ASN A 390 26.42 -14.96 14.89
C ASN A 390 25.83 -14.08 13.78
N GLN A 391 25.07 -13.03 14.10
CA GLN A 391 24.37 -12.14 13.17
C GLN A 391 23.32 -12.88 12.31
N GLN A 392 22.81 -14.00 12.79
CA GLN A 392 21.71 -14.72 12.16
C GLN A 392 20.37 -14.28 12.77
N ILE A 393 19.37 -14.17 11.92
CA ILE A 393 18.01 -13.82 12.30
C ILE A 393 17.42 -14.94 13.17
N GLU A 394 17.03 -14.62 14.38
CA GLU A 394 16.31 -15.52 15.30
C GLU A 394 14.81 -15.37 15.15
N ARG A 395 14.36 -14.13 14.91
CA ARG A 395 12.94 -13.80 14.78
C ARG A 395 12.76 -12.63 13.84
N VAL A 396 11.68 -12.67 13.08
CA VAL A 396 11.20 -11.57 12.23
C VAL A 396 9.78 -11.24 12.65
N ASN A 397 9.46 -9.95 12.69
CA ASN A 397 8.09 -9.46 12.72
C ASN A 397 7.90 -8.44 11.59
N LEU A 398 6.99 -8.72 10.70
CA LEU A 398 6.63 -7.83 9.61
C LEU A 398 5.20 -7.35 9.83
N ILE A 399 4.97 -6.03 9.83
CA ILE A 399 3.62 -5.50 9.70
C ILE A 399 3.56 -4.81 8.34
N VAL A 400 2.90 -5.48 7.40
CA VAL A 400 2.90 -5.06 6.01
C VAL A 400 1.71 -4.17 5.72
N SER A 401 1.94 -3.15 4.91
CA SER A 401 1.04 -2.04 4.58
C SER A 401 -0.41 -2.43 4.35
N THR A 402 -0.67 -3.45 3.53
CA THR A 402 -2.04 -3.92 3.24
C THR A 402 -2.73 -4.48 4.49
N GLY A 403 -1.98 -5.11 5.41
CA GLY A 403 -2.51 -5.60 6.68
C GLY A 403 -3.15 -4.50 7.50
N HIS A 404 -2.52 -3.34 7.59
CA HIS A 404 -3.06 -2.18 8.30
C HIS A 404 -4.44 -1.73 7.78
N ASN A 405 -4.73 -1.95 6.49
CA ASN A 405 -6.02 -1.61 5.87
C ASN A 405 -7.05 -2.75 5.90
N ASN A 406 -6.74 -3.92 6.49
CA ASN A 406 -7.60 -5.09 6.37
C ASN A 406 -9.01 -4.85 6.92
N TRP A 407 -9.13 -4.19 8.08
CA TRP A 407 -10.44 -3.83 8.62
C TRP A 407 -11.18 -2.88 7.68
N ALA A 408 -10.51 -1.83 7.21
CA ALA A 408 -11.12 -0.82 6.33
C ALA A 408 -11.52 -1.40 4.97
N MET A 409 -10.76 -2.34 4.42
CA MET A 409 -11.15 -3.07 3.21
C MET A 409 -12.40 -3.93 3.44
N SER A 410 -12.45 -4.66 4.55
CA SER A 410 -13.60 -5.49 4.92
C SER A 410 -14.86 -4.65 5.13
N GLU A 411 -14.75 -3.52 5.82
CA GLU A 411 -15.85 -2.57 6.03
C GLU A 411 -16.29 -1.91 4.70
N SER A 412 -15.35 -1.58 3.81
CA SER A 412 -15.68 -1.05 2.48
C SER A 412 -16.49 -2.07 1.67
N VAL A 413 -16.10 -3.34 1.71
CA VAL A 413 -16.80 -4.44 1.03
C VAL A 413 -18.23 -4.59 1.57
N ASP A 414 -18.38 -4.61 2.88
CA ASP A 414 -19.69 -4.75 3.54
C ASP A 414 -20.61 -3.56 3.26
N SER A 415 -20.09 -2.34 3.42
CA SER A 415 -20.82 -1.10 3.16
C SER A 415 -21.28 -1.00 1.70
N VAL A 416 -20.39 -1.30 0.74
CA VAL A 416 -20.71 -1.24 -0.69
C VAL A 416 -21.70 -2.33 -1.07
N ALA A 417 -21.56 -3.56 -0.55
CA ALA A 417 -22.52 -4.63 -0.80
C ALA A 417 -23.93 -4.25 -0.31
N LYS A 418 -24.03 -3.71 0.91
CA LYS A 418 -25.31 -3.24 1.48
C LYS A 418 -25.94 -2.08 0.71
N THR A 419 -25.10 -1.21 0.14
CA THR A 419 -25.55 -0.01 -0.60
C THR A 419 -26.07 -0.35 -1.99
N TYR A 420 -25.39 -1.25 -2.71
CA TYR A 420 -25.63 -1.44 -4.14
C TYR A 420 -26.35 -2.74 -4.49
N ILE A 421 -26.38 -3.75 -3.60
CA ILE A 421 -27.07 -5.03 -3.84
C ILE A 421 -28.44 -5.00 -3.17
N PRO A 422 -29.54 -4.84 -3.93
CA PRO A 422 -30.88 -4.69 -3.36
C PRO A 422 -31.38 -6.00 -2.75
N ASP A 423 -31.13 -7.13 -3.42
CA ASP A 423 -31.49 -8.49 -3.00
C ASP A 423 -30.76 -9.52 -3.88
N ALA A 424 -30.94 -10.81 -3.58
CA ALA A 424 -30.24 -11.89 -4.30
C ALA A 424 -30.78 -12.15 -5.72
N GLU A 425 -32.00 -11.72 -6.05
CA GLU A 425 -32.64 -12.00 -7.35
C GLU A 425 -32.24 -10.94 -8.40
N HIS A 426 -31.89 -9.73 -7.96
CA HIS A 426 -31.59 -8.59 -8.83
C HIS A 426 -30.11 -8.21 -8.85
N VAL A 427 -29.22 -9.17 -8.57
CA VAL A 427 -27.77 -8.93 -8.63
C VAL A 427 -27.29 -8.82 -10.06
N THR A 428 -26.57 -7.75 -10.37
CA THR A 428 -25.91 -7.54 -11.67
C THR A 428 -24.40 -7.64 -11.54
N GLU A 429 -23.71 -7.88 -12.65
CA GLU A 429 -22.25 -7.91 -12.68
C GLU A 429 -21.64 -6.55 -12.23
N GLY A 430 -22.22 -5.44 -12.66
CA GLY A 430 -21.76 -4.11 -12.25
C GLY A 430 -21.89 -3.86 -10.75
N MET A 431 -22.88 -4.45 -10.05
CA MET A 431 -22.96 -4.40 -8.59
C MET A 431 -21.84 -5.19 -7.93
N LEU A 432 -21.54 -6.40 -8.45
CA LEU A 432 -20.42 -7.21 -7.95
C LEU A 432 -19.08 -6.52 -8.23
N ASN A 433 -18.91 -5.90 -9.41
CA ASN A 433 -17.73 -5.11 -9.72
C ASN A 433 -17.53 -3.92 -8.76
N ARG A 434 -18.62 -3.27 -8.29
CA ARG A 434 -18.50 -2.21 -7.26
C ARG A 434 -17.95 -2.76 -5.94
N VAL A 435 -18.36 -3.97 -5.53
CA VAL A 435 -17.79 -4.63 -4.34
C VAL A 435 -16.29 -4.89 -4.53
N GLU A 436 -15.87 -5.35 -5.70
CA GLU A 436 -14.44 -5.51 -6.02
C GLU A 436 -13.71 -4.16 -6.09
N ALA A 437 -14.35 -3.10 -6.63
CA ALA A 437 -13.77 -1.76 -6.70
C ALA A 437 -13.55 -1.14 -5.31
N ALA A 438 -14.36 -1.51 -4.30
CA ALA A 438 -14.13 -1.14 -2.92
C ALA A 438 -12.77 -1.67 -2.41
N ILE A 439 -12.44 -2.91 -2.77
CA ILE A 439 -11.13 -3.51 -2.45
C ILE A 439 -10.01 -2.82 -3.27
N ARG A 440 -10.23 -2.63 -4.58
CA ARG A 440 -9.25 -1.99 -5.48
C ARG A 440 -8.88 -0.57 -5.06
N ALA A 441 -9.79 0.19 -4.49
CA ALA A 441 -9.50 1.54 -4.01
C ALA A 441 -8.33 1.56 -3.01
N HIS A 442 -8.24 0.58 -2.13
CA HIS A 442 -7.16 0.42 -1.17
C HIS A 442 -5.84 -0.07 -1.80
N ASP A 443 -5.85 -0.55 -3.07
CA ASP A 443 -4.69 -1.12 -3.75
C ASP A 443 -4.04 -2.27 -2.95
N PRO A 444 -4.78 -3.35 -2.61
CA PRO A 444 -4.21 -4.39 -1.77
C PRO A 444 -3.08 -5.15 -2.46
N CYS A 445 -2.06 -5.51 -1.67
CA CYS A 445 -1.01 -6.44 -2.03
C CYS A 445 -1.08 -7.64 -1.08
N LEU A 446 -1.87 -8.64 -1.45
CA LEU A 446 -2.17 -9.75 -0.55
C LEU A 446 -0.99 -10.70 -0.38
N SER A 447 -0.17 -10.90 -1.42
CA SER A 447 1.08 -11.65 -1.31
C SER A 447 2.05 -11.05 -0.30
N CYS A 448 2.05 -9.72 -0.14
CA CYS A 448 2.87 -9.05 0.87
C CYS A 448 2.34 -9.28 2.29
N SER A 449 1.04 -9.18 2.45
CA SER A 449 0.40 -9.14 3.77
C SER A 449 0.18 -10.52 4.40
N THR A 450 0.30 -11.60 3.62
CA THR A 450 0.17 -12.99 4.09
C THR A 450 1.50 -13.63 4.52
N HIS A 451 2.43 -12.83 5.04
CA HIS A 451 3.80 -13.20 5.40
C HIS A 451 3.93 -13.94 6.74
N ALA A 452 2.98 -13.76 7.64
CA ALA A 452 3.05 -14.30 8.99
C ALA A 452 2.56 -15.75 9.04
N VAL A 453 3.24 -16.55 9.85
CA VAL A 453 2.71 -17.82 10.36
C VAL A 453 2.03 -17.48 11.67
N GLY A 454 0.72 -17.25 11.64
CA GLY A 454 -0.06 -16.89 12.82
C GLY A 454 -0.76 -18.09 13.46
N GLN A 455 -1.50 -17.82 14.52
CA GLN A 455 -2.42 -18.77 15.18
C GLN A 455 -3.71 -18.94 14.37
N MET A 456 -3.60 -19.11 13.06
CA MET A 456 -4.79 -19.20 12.22
C MET A 456 -5.24 -20.64 12.07
N PRO A 457 -6.54 -20.91 12.24
CA PRO A 457 -7.08 -22.22 11.96
C PRO A 457 -6.96 -22.51 10.45
N ILE A 458 -6.34 -23.64 10.11
CA ILE A 458 -6.37 -24.15 8.75
C ILE A 458 -7.67 -24.95 8.61
N ILE A 459 -8.53 -24.54 7.69
CA ILE A 459 -9.75 -25.28 7.33
C ILE A 459 -9.51 -25.95 5.98
N LEU A 460 -9.42 -27.27 5.97
CA LEU A 460 -9.28 -28.07 4.76
C LEU A 460 -10.63 -28.72 4.44
N GLU A 461 -11.26 -28.30 3.38
CA GLU A 461 -12.46 -28.92 2.83
C GLU A 461 -12.07 -29.95 1.76
N ILE A 462 -12.42 -31.20 1.97
CA ILE A 462 -12.29 -32.27 0.98
C ILE A 462 -13.64 -32.41 0.29
N ARG A 463 -13.67 -32.25 -1.03
CA ARG A 463 -14.86 -32.36 -1.86
C ARG A 463 -14.72 -33.48 -2.85
N ASP A 464 -15.83 -34.13 -3.22
CA ASP A 464 -15.86 -35.16 -4.25
C ASP A 464 -15.90 -34.56 -5.67
N SER A 465 -15.95 -35.42 -6.67
CA SER A 465 -16.01 -35.02 -8.08
C SER A 465 -17.29 -34.27 -8.47
N SER A 466 -18.29 -34.26 -7.60
CA SER A 466 -19.57 -33.53 -7.76
C SER A 466 -19.58 -32.25 -6.92
N ASP A 467 -18.42 -31.82 -6.40
CA ASP A 467 -18.22 -30.66 -5.51
C ASP A 467 -18.98 -30.75 -4.16
N GLN A 468 -19.40 -31.96 -3.76
CA GLN A 468 -20.01 -32.15 -2.46
C GLN A 468 -18.94 -32.25 -1.36
N LEU A 469 -19.21 -31.58 -0.24
CA LEU A 469 -18.30 -31.60 0.92
C LEU A 469 -18.29 -32.99 1.54
N VAL A 470 -17.14 -33.68 1.44
CA VAL A 470 -16.92 -35.03 2.01
C VAL A 470 -16.42 -34.91 3.44
N LYS A 471 -15.50 -33.99 3.72
CA LYS A 471 -14.88 -33.84 5.01
C LYS A 471 -14.31 -32.45 5.20
N THR A 472 -14.41 -31.93 6.43
CA THR A 472 -13.68 -30.74 6.87
C THR A 472 -12.66 -31.16 7.93
N ILE A 473 -11.41 -30.73 7.77
CA ILE A 473 -10.34 -30.87 8.75
C ILE A 473 -9.96 -29.47 9.21
N THR A 474 -10.02 -29.22 10.51
CA THR A 474 -9.54 -27.96 11.10
C THR A 474 -8.26 -28.24 11.88
N ARG A 475 -7.32 -27.29 11.79
CA ARG A 475 -6.13 -27.25 12.64
C ARG A 475 -6.11 -25.90 13.34
N ASP A 476 -6.19 -25.94 14.65
CA ASP A 476 -6.10 -24.76 15.54
C ASP A 476 -4.64 -24.30 15.67
#